data_64a818916a24ff70c70201bbf4fc407b
#
_entry.id   64a818916a24ff70c70201bbf4fc407b
#
_cell.length_a   1.000
_cell.length_b   1.000
_cell.length_c   1.000
_cell.angle_alpha   90.00
_cell.angle_beta   90.00
_cell.angle_gamma   90.00
#
_symmetry.space_group_name_H-M   'P 1'
#
loop_
_entity.id
_entity.type
_entity.pdbx_description
1 polymer ?
#
loop_
_entity_poly.entity_id
_entity_poly.type
_entity_poly.pdbx_seq_one_letter_code
_entity_poly.pdbx_strand_id
1 'polypeptide(L)'
;MTTLKFAGFIFLSLASMGYCKGQDPTFSQFFSSPLNINPALTANVNGDWRVIANCRDQWIGPASPYATGTISYDGKILKSKISESNYIGLGGMLMFDQAMARVLKTSYASLDMSYNIKLAESENGDEHRLGMGGGLSYSHAQVDYDRLNFSMQFVGNGFDTNLPTGEAALTNMKPYLSANIGLLYSYISSYSNIDIGIAGYHLNKPKQTYTNDPKQFLPVRYVAHGSFGIFVGEKIILNTYGIYQAQSGTNYFSIGGAVGYYLSDISDKGQDDVILNAGLWYWSKNAVIPYLGLAYKNFQFGLTYDLTVSKLNQAPSKPKTFELSFIMRSKERIKDIIPCFWK
;
A
#
# COMPACT_ATOMS: atom_id res chain seq x y z
N MET A 1 -18.17 -31.64 41.40
CA MET A 1 -18.58 -30.45 40.61
C MET A 1 -17.38 -29.59 40.08
N THR A 2 -16.18 -29.80 40.57
CA THR A 2 -14.95 -29.04 40.18
C THR A 2 -14.30 -29.52 38.88
N THR A 3 -14.34 -30.81 38.59
CA THR A 3 -13.73 -31.41 37.38
C THR A 3 -14.48 -31.04 36.08
N LEU A 4 -15.79 -30.81 36.12
CA LEU A 4 -16.58 -30.44 34.94
C LEU A 4 -16.31 -28.97 34.50
N LYS A 5 -15.97 -28.09 35.45
CA LYS A 5 -15.64 -26.68 35.17
C LYS A 5 -14.25 -26.54 34.53
N PHE A 6 -13.33 -27.42 34.89
CA PHE A 6 -11.97 -27.43 34.32
C PHE A 6 -11.94 -27.96 32.89
N ALA A 7 -12.74 -29.01 32.59
CA ALA A 7 -12.91 -29.52 31.23
C ALA A 7 -13.57 -28.50 30.29
N GLY A 8 -14.58 -27.74 30.78
CA GLY A 8 -15.21 -26.67 30.03
C GLY A 8 -14.27 -25.50 29.69
N PHE A 9 -13.35 -25.17 30.59
CA PHE A 9 -12.37 -24.10 30.37
C PHE A 9 -11.30 -24.50 29.33
N ILE A 10 -10.85 -25.77 29.35
CA ILE A 10 -9.92 -26.30 28.36
C ILE A 10 -10.58 -26.41 26.98
N PHE A 11 -11.85 -26.76 26.91
CA PHE A 11 -12.60 -26.84 25.63
C PHE A 11 -12.87 -25.46 25.03
N LEU A 12 -13.09 -24.43 25.87
CA LEU A 12 -13.28 -23.06 25.43
C LEU A 12 -11.97 -22.40 24.94
N SER A 13 -10.82 -22.77 25.54
CA SER A 13 -9.51 -22.29 25.09
C SER A 13 -9.01 -22.94 23.80
N LEU A 14 -9.41 -24.18 23.52
CA LEU A 14 -9.12 -24.86 22.25
C LEU A 14 -10.00 -24.35 21.07
N ALA A 15 -11.21 -23.86 21.36
CA ALA A 15 -12.11 -23.27 20.35
C ALA A 15 -11.69 -21.86 19.91
N SER A 16 -10.75 -21.21 20.62
CA SER A 16 -10.25 -19.86 20.30
C SER A 16 -8.94 -19.84 19.50
N MET A 17 -8.47 -20.97 19.00
CA MET A 17 -7.37 -20.99 18.03
C MET A 17 -7.85 -20.43 16.67
N GLY A 18 -8.14 -19.13 16.65
CA GLY A 18 -8.33 -18.39 15.41
C GLY A 18 -7.08 -18.52 14.55
N TYR A 19 -7.22 -19.02 13.34
CA TYR A 19 -6.14 -19.03 12.36
C TYR A 19 -5.66 -17.59 12.17
N CYS A 20 -4.46 -17.28 12.68
CA CYS A 20 -3.81 -16.01 12.41
C CYS A 20 -3.37 -16.05 10.94
N LYS A 21 -4.12 -15.36 10.10
CA LYS A 21 -3.81 -15.25 8.67
C LYS A 21 -3.10 -13.92 8.44
N GLY A 22 -1.89 -13.97 7.88
CA GLY A 22 -1.14 -12.78 7.51
C GLY A 22 -1.87 -11.95 6.46
N GLN A 23 -1.70 -10.63 6.55
CA GLN A 23 -2.12 -9.66 5.53
C GLN A 23 -0.88 -9.02 4.91
N ASP A 24 -1.01 -8.58 3.68
CA ASP A 24 0.04 -7.80 3.03
C ASP A 24 0.24 -6.46 3.73
N PRO A 25 1.47 -5.90 3.72
CA PRO A 25 1.73 -4.57 4.24
C PRO A 25 0.87 -3.50 3.56
N THR A 26 0.38 -2.56 4.36
CA THR A 26 -0.50 -1.48 3.91
C THR A 26 0.03 -0.13 4.36
N PHE A 27 -0.31 0.92 3.59
CA PHE A 27 0.14 2.29 3.84
C PHE A 27 -1.04 3.18 4.22
N SER A 28 -0.79 4.15 5.10
CA SER A 28 -1.74 5.23 5.40
C SER A 28 -1.89 6.15 4.19
N GLN A 29 -0.77 6.44 3.50
CA GLN A 29 -0.73 7.12 2.22
C GLN A 29 -0.81 6.10 1.07
N PHE A 30 -1.86 5.26 1.06
CA PHE A 30 -2.00 4.21 0.02
C PHE A 30 -1.90 4.77 -1.40
N PHE A 31 -2.35 6.00 -1.62
CA PHE A 31 -2.24 6.72 -2.89
C PHE A 31 -0.79 6.99 -3.33
N SER A 32 0.18 6.95 -2.42
CA SER A 32 1.61 7.06 -2.74
C SER A 32 2.29 5.70 -2.97
N SER A 33 1.53 4.62 -3.16
CA SER A 33 2.06 3.29 -3.51
C SER A 33 1.17 2.59 -4.56
N PRO A 34 1.01 3.18 -5.76
CA PRO A 34 0.02 2.73 -6.74
C PRO A 34 0.22 1.29 -7.22
N LEU A 35 1.47 0.82 -7.39
CA LEU A 35 1.74 -0.55 -7.81
C LEU A 35 1.37 -1.59 -6.75
N ASN A 36 1.29 -1.18 -5.47
CA ASN A 36 0.78 -2.03 -4.39
C ASN A 36 -0.77 -2.07 -4.34
N ILE A 37 -1.45 -1.19 -5.07
CA ILE A 37 -2.92 -1.09 -5.09
C ILE A 37 -3.51 -1.78 -6.31
N ASN A 38 -2.96 -1.50 -7.50
CA ASN A 38 -3.51 -1.98 -8.75
C ASN A 38 -2.44 -1.96 -9.86
N PRO A 39 -2.08 -3.09 -10.47
CA PRO A 39 -1.12 -3.10 -11.58
C PRO A 39 -1.60 -2.28 -12.80
N ALA A 40 -2.90 -2.00 -12.95
CA ALA A 40 -3.40 -1.12 -14.00
C ALA A 40 -3.06 0.37 -13.77
N LEU A 41 -2.59 0.75 -12.55
CA LEU A 41 -2.07 2.08 -12.26
C LEU A 41 -0.62 2.29 -12.75
N THR A 42 0.01 1.25 -13.32
CA THR A 42 1.36 1.35 -13.88
C THR A 42 1.37 2.39 -15.01
N ALA A 43 2.24 3.39 -14.88
CA ALA A 43 2.35 4.54 -15.79
C ALA A 43 1.06 5.38 -15.93
N ASN A 44 0.07 5.23 -15.03
CA ASN A 44 -1.03 6.18 -14.91
C ASN A 44 -0.52 7.46 -14.24
N VAL A 45 0.22 8.25 -14.97
CA VAL A 45 0.88 9.49 -14.56
C VAL A 45 0.71 10.56 -15.63
N ASN A 46 0.56 11.83 -15.23
CA ASN A 46 0.40 12.95 -16.17
C ASN A 46 1.66 13.17 -17.02
N GLY A 47 2.83 12.85 -16.49
CA GLY A 47 4.11 12.84 -17.22
C GLY A 47 4.39 11.54 -17.96
N ASP A 48 5.67 11.29 -18.18
CA ASP A 48 6.18 10.11 -18.85
C ASP A 48 6.58 9.00 -17.91
N TRP A 49 7.06 9.37 -16.73
CA TRP A 49 7.55 8.45 -15.70
C TRP A 49 7.43 9.08 -14.31
N ARG A 50 7.44 8.22 -13.30
CA ARG A 50 7.56 8.63 -11.89
C ARG A 50 8.42 7.64 -11.11
N VAL A 51 9.03 8.16 -10.05
CA VAL A 51 9.67 7.40 -8.97
C VAL A 51 8.93 7.72 -7.68
N ILE A 52 8.62 6.72 -6.89
CA ILE A 52 7.98 6.89 -5.59
C ILE A 52 8.78 6.13 -4.52
N ALA A 53 8.99 6.76 -3.38
CA ALA A 53 9.53 6.13 -2.19
C ALA A 53 8.62 6.39 -1.00
N ASN A 54 8.33 5.36 -0.21
CA ASN A 54 7.57 5.45 1.03
C ASN A 54 8.32 4.78 2.17
N CYS A 55 8.17 5.34 3.37
CA CYS A 55 8.68 4.77 4.60
C CYS A 55 7.62 4.92 5.70
N ARG A 56 7.28 3.82 6.36
CA ARG A 56 6.29 3.76 7.42
C ARG A 56 6.83 3.04 8.64
N ASP A 57 6.75 3.69 9.79
CA ASP A 57 6.98 3.09 11.09
C ASP A 57 5.65 3.01 11.86
N GLN A 58 5.18 1.79 12.11
CA GLN A 58 3.87 1.53 12.70
C GLN A 58 3.99 0.98 14.12
N TRP A 59 3.13 1.50 15.03
CA TRP A 59 2.98 1.07 16.42
C TRP A 59 4.22 1.23 17.29
N ILE A 60 4.95 2.33 17.10
CA ILE A 60 6.03 2.73 17.99
C ILE A 60 5.44 2.98 19.38
N GLY A 61 5.99 2.35 20.41
CA GLY A 61 5.65 2.53 21.82
C GLY A 61 5.14 1.26 22.50
N PRO A 62 4.02 0.63 22.11
CA PRO A 62 3.51 -0.59 22.78
C PRO A 62 4.41 -1.81 22.57
N ALA A 63 5.07 -1.89 21.43
CA ALA A 63 5.95 -2.99 21.04
C ALA A 63 7.05 -2.46 20.11
N SER A 64 7.90 -3.35 19.64
CA SER A 64 8.82 -3.02 18.55
C SER A 64 8.05 -2.70 17.29
N PRO A 65 8.35 -1.56 16.63
CA PRO A 65 7.59 -1.10 15.47
C PRO A 65 7.67 -2.07 14.29
N TYR A 66 6.61 -2.06 13.49
CA TYR A 66 6.66 -2.56 12.13
C TYR A 66 7.23 -1.46 11.24
N ALA A 67 8.30 -1.77 10.51
CA ALA A 67 8.93 -0.82 9.60
C ALA A 67 8.78 -1.34 8.17
N THR A 68 8.11 -0.56 7.33
CA THR A 68 7.87 -0.90 5.91
C THR A 68 8.42 0.21 5.04
N GLY A 69 9.22 -0.14 4.05
CA GLY A 69 9.73 0.78 3.05
C GLY A 69 9.47 0.28 1.63
N THR A 70 9.10 1.18 0.71
CA THR A 70 8.98 0.89 -0.72
C THR A 70 9.74 1.88 -1.56
N ILE A 71 10.22 1.40 -2.70
CA ILE A 71 10.66 2.23 -3.81
C ILE A 71 10.09 1.65 -5.10
N SER A 72 9.51 2.48 -5.94
CA SER A 72 8.97 2.08 -7.23
C SER A 72 9.34 3.05 -8.33
N TYR A 73 9.43 2.52 -9.54
CA TYR A 73 9.57 3.26 -10.79
C TYR A 73 8.55 2.74 -11.78
N ASP A 74 7.84 3.62 -12.45
CA ASP A 74 6.99 3.26 -13.57
C ASP A 74 6.94 4.36 -14.63
N GLY A 75 6.74 3.97 -15.88
CA GLY A 75 6.75 4.89 -16.99
C GLY A 75 6.08 4.36 -18.25
N LYS A 76 5.69 5.29 -19.12
CA LYS A 76 5.07 5.02 -20.42
C LYS A 76 6.12 4.62 -21.44
N ILE A 77 5.92 3.49 -22.08
CA ILE A 77 6.76 2.99 -23.17
C ILE A 77 5.94 2.89 -24.45
N LEU A 78 6.58 2.86 -25.61
CA LEU A 78 5.98 2.65 -26.94
C LEU A 78 4.80 3.59 -27.30
N LYS A 79 4.77 4.80 -26.76
CA LYS A 79 3.72 5.80 -26.93
C LYS A 79 3.31 6.07 -28.39
N SER A 80 4.28 6.20 -29.29
CA SER A 80 4.03 6.58 -30.70
C SER A 80 3.92 5.39 -31.64
N LYS A 81 4.23 4.18 -31.20
CA LYS A 81 4.28 2.98 -32.06
C LYS A 81 2.95 2.22 -32.10
N ILE A 82 2.09 2.40 -31.08
CA ILE A 82 0.83 1.66 -30.95
C ILE A 82 -0.35 2.52 -31.46
N SER A 83 -0.39 3.77 -31.03
CA SER A 83 -1.41 4.78 -31.41
C SER A 83 -0.98 6.12 -30.80
N GLU A 84 -1.42 7.24 -31.36
CA GLU A 84 -1.14 8.57 -30.79
C GLU A 84 -1.68 8.75 -29.36
N SER A 85 -2.69 7.96 -28.99
CA SER A 85 -3.43 8.12 -27.72
C SER A 85 -3.28 6.95 -26.75
N ASN A 86 -2.81 5.77 -27.21
CA ASN A 86 -2.65 4.58 -26.38
C ASN A 86 -1.20 4.42 -25.93
N TYR A 87 -0.98 3.82 -24.78
CA TYR A 87 0.37 3.55 -24.30
C TYR A 87 0.45 2.24 -23.50
N ILE A 88 1.64 1.68 -23.46
CA ILE A 88 1.99 0.61 -22.54
C ILE A 88 2.73 1.25 -21.36
N GLY A 89 2.34 0.87 -20.15
CA GLY A 89 3.06 1.16 -18.92
C GLY A 89 3.94 0.00 -18.53
N LEU A 90 5.15 0.29 -18.08
CA LEU A 90 6.05 -0.68 -17.45
C LEU A 90 6.53 -0.11 -16.13
N GLY A 91 6.54 -0.94 -15.08
CA GLY A 91 6.97 -0.50 -13.75
C GLY A 91 7.50 -1.64 -12.91
N GLY A 92 8.18 -1.29 -11.84
CA GLY A 92 8.67 -2.21 -10.84
C GLY A 92 8.69 -1.58 -9.47
N MET A 93 8.56 -2.40 -8.44
CA MET A 93 8.58 -1.98 -7.04
C MET A 93 9.41 -2.95 -6.22
N LEU A 94 10.19 -2.39 -5.29
CA LEU A 94 10.82 -3.12 -4.21
C LEU A 94 10.15 -2.70 -2.91
N MET A 95 9.86 -3.66 -2.04
CA MET A 95 9.33 -3.40 -0.70
C MET A 95 10.09 -4.25 0.31
N PHE A 96 10.41 -3.64 1.44
CA PHE A 96 11.02 -4.28 2.59
C PHE A 96 10.14 -4.05 3.79
N ASP A 97 9.79 -5.14 4.47
CA ASP A 97 8.95 -5.12 5.66
C ASP A 97 9.67 -5.82 6.81
N GLN A 98 9.64 -5.22 7.99
CA GLN A 98 10.26 -5.74 9.19
C GLN A 98 9.26 -5.70 10.34
N ALA A 99 9.17 -6.82 11.06
CA ALA A 99 8.30 -6.98 12.20
C ALA A 99 9.04 -7.62 13.38
N MET A 100 8.42 -7.63 14.57
CA MET A 100 8.92 -8.32 15.77
C MET A 100 10.37 -7.97 16.10
N ALA A 101 10.70 -6.69 16.23
CA ALA A 101 12.07 -6.22 16.48
C ALA A 101 13.09 -6.68 15.42
N ARG A 102 12.68 -6.74 14.15
CA ARG A 102 13.47 -7.24 13.01
C ARG A 102 13.75 -8.75 13.02
N VAL A 103 13.01 -9.52 13.82
CA VAL A 103 13.07 -11.00 13.79
C VAL A 103 12.45 -11.49 12.47
N LEU A 104 11.31 -10.94 12.06
CA LEU A 104 10.70 -11.24 10.77
C LEU A 104 11.06 -10.14 9.76
N LYS A 105 11.65 -10.53 8.65
CA LYS A 105 12.01 -9.66 7.52
C LYS A 105 11.41 -10.22 6.25
N THR A 106 10.67 -9.40 5.52
CA THR A 106 10.09 -9.79 4.24
C THR A 106 10.55 -8.83 3.15
N SER A 107 11.00 -9.38 2.04
CA SER A 107 11.39 -8.63 0.85
C SER A 107 10.47 -8.98 -0.29
N TYR A 108 10.00 -7.97 -1.02
CA TYR A 108 9.15 -8.10 -2.19
C TYR A 108 9.79 -7.37 -3.37
N ALA A 109 9.69 -7.97 -4.55
CA ALA A 109 10.03 -7.32 -5.81
C ALA A 109 8.90 -7.58 -6.79
N SER A 110 8.32 -6.54 -7.40
CA SER A 110 7.31 -6.69 -8.44
C SER A 110 7.75 -6.10 -9.76
N LEU A 111 7.24 -6.69 -10.83
CA LEU A 111 7.28 -6.18 -12.20
C LEU A 111 5.85 -6.13 -12.71
N ASP A 112 5.41 -4.96 -13.13
CA ASP A 112 4.05 -4.66 -13.50
C ASP A 112 4.00 -4.04 -14.89
N MET A 113 3.02 -4.44 -15.68
CA MET A 113 2.76 -3.90 -17.02
C MET A 113 1.29 -3.54 -17.15
N SER A 114 1.01 -2.43 -17.80
CA SER A 114 -0.35 -2.00 -18.14
C SER A 114 -0.49 -1.67 -19.62
N TYR A 115 -1.70 -1.83 -20.13
CA TYR A 115 -2.10 -1.33 -21.44
C TYR A 115 -3.27 -0.36 -21.25
N ASN A 116 -3.10 0.88 -21.69
CA ASN A 116 -4.05 1.96 -21.52
C ASN A 116 -4.61 2.39 -22.87
N ILE A 117 -5.92 2.24 -23.01
CA ILE A 117 -6.67 2.51 -24.25
C ILE A 117 -7.52 3.76 -24.04
N LYS A 118 -7.44 4.73 -24.94
CA LYS A 118 -8.37 5.84 -25.03
C LYS A 118 -9.65 5.34 -25.69
N LEU A 119 -10.74 5.34 -24.94
CA LEU A 119 -12.06 4.88 -25.42
C LEU A 119 -12.80 5.95 -26.20
N ALA A 120 -12.77 7.17 -25.70
CA ALA A 120 -13.45 8.32 -26.28
C ALA A 120 -12.75 9.62 -25.89
N GLU A 121 -12.97 10.65 -26.72
CA GLU A 121 -12.61 12.04 -26.45
C GLU A 121 -13.79 12.89 -26.82
N SER A 122 -14.19 13.81 -25.94
CA SER A 122 -15.22 14.78 -26.23
C SER A 122 -14.67 15.95 -27.06
N GLU A 123 -15.54 16.73 -27.64
CA GLU A 123 -15.17 17.96 -28.37
C GLU A 123 -14.44 18.97 -27.48
N ASN A 124 -14.65 18.90 -26.16
CA ASN A 124 -13.99 19.74 -25.16
C ASN A 124 -12.62 19.20 -24.73
N GLY A 125 -12.15 18.07 -25.29
CA GLY A 125 -10.89 17.44 -24.97
C GLY A 125 -10.93 16.53 -23.73
N ASP A 126 -12.12 16.23 -23.18
CA ASP A 126 -12.23 15.27 -22.07
C ASP A 126 -11.96 13.86 -22.56
N GLU A 127 -11.14 13.12 -21.83
CA GLU A 127 -10.72 11.78 -22.21
C GLU A 127 -11.30 10.70 -21.30
N HIS A 128 -11.79 9.64 -21.92
CA HIS A 128 -12.17 8.39 -21.26
C HIS A 128 -11.13 7.31 -21.58
N ARG A 129 -10.56 6.69 -20.56
CA ARG A 129 -9.53 5.65 -20.72
C ARG A 129 -9.88 4.39 -19.97
N LEU A 130 -9.50 3.24 -20.53
CA LEU A 130 -9.52 1.95 -19.88
C LEU A 130 -8.10 1.43 -19.78
N GLY A 131 -7.64 1.16 -18.56
CA GLY A 131 -6.38 0.51 -18.27
C GLY A 131 -6.59 -0.94 -17.85
N MET A 132 -5.79 -1.84 -18.43
CA MET A 132 -5.68 -3.23 -18.01
C MET A 132 -4.24 -3.47 -17.57
N GLY A 133 -4.05 -4.04 -16.39
CA GLY A 133 -2.71 -4.29 -15.84
C GLY A 133 -2.53 -5.73 -15.39
N GLY A 134 -1.30 -6.20 -15.49
CA GLY A 134 -0.86 -7.48 -14.95
C GLY A 134 0.52 -7.36 -14.33
N GLY A 135 0.80 -8.14 -13.30
CA GLY A 135 2.07 -8.10 -12.61
C GLY A 135 2.48 -9.44 -12.04
N LEU A 136 3.77 -9.59 -11.85
CA LEU A 136 4.38 -10.71 -11.12
C LEU A 136 5.16 -10.13 -9.95
N SER A 137 4.99 -10.71 -8.77
CA SER A 137 5.76 -10.36 -7.59
C SER A 137 6.48 -11.56 -7.02
N TYR A 138 7.75 -11.38 -6.68
CA TYR A 138 8.59 -12.32 -5.97
C TYR A 138 8.65 -11.90 -4.51
N SER A 139 8.48 -12.83 -3.59
CA SER A 139 8.51 -12.57 -2.15
C SER A 139 9.36 -13.59 -1.43
N HIS A 140 10.11 -13.12 -0.46
CA HIS A 140 10.95 -13.94 0.41
C HIS A 140 10.87 -13.42 1.85
N ALA A 141 10.43 -14.29 2.78
CA ALA A 141 10.38 -13.98 4.20
C ALA A 141 11.41 -14.80 4.98
N GLN A 142 12.12 -14.14 5.86
CA GLN A 142 13.18 -14.71 6.71
C GLN A 142 12.84 -14.47 8.18
N VAL A 143 13.05 -15.48 9.01
CA VAL A 143 12.93 -15.38 10.48
C VAL A 143 14.31 -15.60 11.08
N ASP A 144 14.71 -14.65 11.90
CA ASP A 144 15.94 -14.73 12.70
C ASP A 144 15.63 -15.48 14.01
N TYR A 145 15.73 -16.80 13.93
CA TYR A 145 15.39 -17.69 15.06
C TYR A 145 16.32 -17.52 16.27
N ASP A 146 17.56 -17.08 16.06
CA ASP A 146 18.54 -16.87 17.15
C ASP A 146 18.13 -15.71 18.07
N ARG A 147 17.19 -14.88 17.64
CA ARG A 147 16.63 -13.77 18.42
C ARG A 147 15.31 -14.12 19.13
N LEU A 148 14.85 -15.35 19.00
CA LEU A 148 13.65 -15.85 19.66
C LEU A 148 14.02 -16.70 20.88
N ASN A 149 13.17 -16.64 21.90
CA ASN A 149 13.23 -17.52 23.05
C ASN A 149 12.07 -18.51 23.00
N PHE A 150 12.35 -19.77 23.26
CA PHE A 150 11.37 -20.85 23.19
C PHE A 150 11.07 -21.41 24.59
N SER A 151 9.88 -21.96 24.78
CA SER A 151 9.42 -22.44 26.08
C SER A 151 10.34 -23.48 26.71
N MET A 152 10.94 -24.37 25.92
CA MET A 152 11.88 -25.40 26.39
C MET A 152 13.22 -24.81 26.87
N GLN A 153 13.51 -23.57 26.56
CA GLN A 153 14.73 -22.89 27.01
C GLN A 153 14.53 -22.12 28.32
N PHE A 154 13.32 -22.12 28.89
CA PHE A 154 13.05 -21.41 30.15
C PHE A 154 13.48 -22.25 31.37
N VAL A 155 14.45 -21.77 32.14
CA VAL A 155 15.04 -22.44 33.30
C VAL A 155 14.61 -21.84 34.65
N GLY A 156 13.39 -21.32 34.72
CA GLY A 156 12.80 -20.82 35.98
C GLY A 156 13.03 -19.35 36.26
N ASN A 157 14.23 -18.84 36.04
CA ASN A 157 14.59 -17.42 36.24
C ASN A 157 15.03 -16.68 34.96
N GLY A 158 14.99 -17.36 33.82
CA GLY A 158 15.37 -16.79 32.54
C GLY A 158 15.39 -17.82 31.43
N PHE A 159 15.85 -17.41 30.24
CA PHE A 159 16.01 -18.28 29.09
C PHE A 159 17.50 -18.63 28.90
N ASP A 160 17.78 -19.93 28.80
CA ASP A 160 19.09 -20.45 28.41
C ASP A 160 19.05 -20.84 26.94
N THR A 161 19.60 -19.99 26.08
CA THR A 161 19.61 -20.16 24.62
C THR A 161 20.51 -21.31 24.15
N ASN A 162 21.34 -21.90 25.02
CA ASN A 162 22.12 -23.11 24.71
C ASN A 162 21.29 -24.38 24.74
N LEU A 163 20.12 -24.35 25.38
CA LEU A 163 19.20 -25.50 25.40
C LEU A 163 18.49 -25.65 24.05
N PRO A 164 18.13 -26.88 23.66
CA PRO A 164 17.34 -27.13 22.47
C PRO A 164 16.02 -26.33 22.50
N THR A 165 15.58 -25.81 21.36
CA THR A 165 14.33 -25.05 21.26
C THR A 165 13.09 -25.91 21.54
N GLY A 166 13.18 -27.23 21.33
CA GLY A 166 12.04 -28.17 21.40
C GLY A 166 11.08 -28.06 20.23
N GLU A 167 11.31 -27.14 19.31
CA GLU A 167 10.48 -26.98 18.13
C GLU A 167 10.91 -27.92 17.01
N ALA A 168 9.95 -28.38 16.22
CA ALA A 168 10.25 -29.07 14.97
C ALA A 168 11.08 -28.17 14.07
N ALA A 169 11.88 -28.73 13.16
CA ALA A 169 12.82 -28.00 12.32
C ALA A 169 12.18 -26.72 11.72
N LEU A 170 12.49 -25.60 12.35
CA LEU A 170 12.06 -24.30 11.88
C LEU A 170 12.88 -23.94 10.63
N THR A 171 12.20 -23.68 9.54
CA THR A 171 12.84 -23.31 8.27
C THR A 171 12.39 -21.91 7.85
N ASN A 172 13.26 -21.21 7.14
CA ASN A 172 12.84 -19.98 6.47
C ASN A 172 11.80 -20.31 5.40
N MET A 173 10.84 -19.39 5.21
CA MET A 173 9.84 -19.54 4.17
C MET A 173 10.51 -19.62 2.80
N LYS A 174 10.10 -20.60 1.98
CA LYS A 174 10.56 -20.67 0.59
C LYS A 174 10.07 -19.44 -0.18
N PRO A 175 10.92 -18.84 -1.01
CA PRO A 175 10.48 -17.78 -1.89
C PRO A 175 9.33 -18.24 -2.79
N TYR A 176 8.43 -17.30 -3.11
CA TYR A 176 7.31 -17.60 -3.98
C TYR A 176 7.06 -16.49 -5.00
N LEU A 177 6.46 -16.87 -6.13
CA LEU A 177 5.97 -15.95 -7.14
C LEU A 177 4.45 -15.81 -7.01
N SER A 178 3.98 -14.58 -7.16
CA SER A 178 2.57 -14.22 -7.11
C SER A 178 2.17 -13.51 -8.40
N ALA A 179 1.01 -13.88 -8.94
CA ALA A 179 0.42 -13.24 -10.13
C ALA A 179 -0.69 -12.28 -9.72
N ASN A 180 -0.69 -11.09 -10.32
CA ASN A 180 -1.59 -9.99 -10.02
C ASN A 180 -2.25 -9.50 -11.31
N ILE A 181 -3.48 -8.99 -11.22
CA ILE A 181 -4.23 -8.40 -12.33
C ILE A 181 -5.04 -7.20 -11.85
N GLY A 182 -5.32 -6.26 -12.75
CA GLY A 182 -6.15 -5.12 -12.43
C GLY A 182 -6.81 -4.48 -13.63
N LEU A 183 -7.87 -3.75 -13.35
CA LEU A 183 -8.60 -2.92 -14.30
C LEU A 183 -8.72 -1.51 -13.71
N LEU A 184 -8.67 -0.51 -14.57
CA LEU A 184 -8.77 0.89 -14.23
C LEU A 184 -9.59 1.62 -15.28
N TYR A 185 -10.59 2.36 -14.87
CA TYR A 185 -11.25 3.36 -15.68
C TYR A 185 -10.81 4.74 -15.22
N SER A 186 -10.44 5.61 -16.18
CA SER A 186 -10.03 6.98 -15.92
C SER A 186 -10.85 7.93 -16.80
N TYR A 187 -11.38 8.98 -16.18
CA TYR A 187 -11.91 10.16 -16.83
C TYR A 187 -11.01 11.34 -16.52
N ILE A 188 -10.60 12.09 -17.53
CA ILE A 188 -9.67 13.20 -17.43
C ILE A 188 -10.25 14.39 -18.19
N SER A 189 -10.48 15.50 -17.51
CA SER A 189 -10.87 16.77 -18.11
C SER A 189 -9.93 17.89 -17.64
N SER A 190 -10.09 19.09 -18.21
CA SER A 190 -9.35 20.27 -17.79
C SER A 190 -9.66 20.71 -16.34
N TYR A 191 -10.81 20.32 -15.79
CA TYR A 191 -11.26 20.75 -14.46
C TYR A 191 -11.37 19.63 -13.44
N SER A 192 -11.47 18.38 -13.88
CA SER A 192 -11.68 17.25 -12.98
C SER A 192 -11.04 15.98 -13.50
N ASN A 193 -10.74 15.07 -12.61
CA ASN A 193 -10.32 13.73 -12.96
C ASN A 193 -10.97 12.71 -12.02
N ILE A 194 -11.24 11.53 -12.55
CA ILE A 194 -11.80 10.39 -11.82
C ILE A 194 -10.99 9.16 -12.21
N ASP A 195 -10.59 8.38 -11.21
CA ASP A 195 -10.08 7.03 -11.44
C ASP A 195 -10.91 6.05 -10.59
N ILE A 196 -11.33 4.93 -11.18
CA ILE A 196 -12.03 3.84 -10.50
C ILE A 196 -11.37 2.54 -10.93
N GLY A 197 -10.92 1.73 -9.99
CA GLY A 197 -10.22 0.51 -10.32
C GLY A 197 -10.51 -0.65 -9.36
N ILE A 198 -10.26 -1.85 -9.88
CA ILE A 198 -10.30 -3.10 -9.14
C ILE A 198 -9.04 -3.92 -9.44
N ALA A 199 -8.57 -4.65 -8.45
CA ALA A 199 -7.41 -5.53 -8.63
C ALA A 199 -7.52 -6.80 -7.78
N GLY A 200 -6.81 -7.83 -8.23
CA GLY A 200 -6.60 -9.08 -7.51
C GLY A 200 -5.12 -9.42 -7.44
N TYR A 201 -4.65 -9.69 -6.24
CA TYR A 201 -3.28 -10.11 -5.95
C TYR A 201 -3.26 -11.56 -5.48
N HIS A 202 -2.15 -12.25 -5.68
CA HIS A 202 -1.96 -13.66 -5.29
C HIS A 202 -2.96 -14.62 -5.93
N LEU A 203 -3.32 -14.36 -7.19
CA LEU A 203 -4.33 -15.14 -7.91
C LEU A 203 -3.96 -16.62 -8.06
N ASN A 204 -2.67 -16.92 -8.16
CA ASN A 204 -2.12 -18.25 -8.22
C ASN A 204 -2.02 -18.95 -6.85
N LYS A 205 -2.43 -18.29 -5.74
CA LYS A 205 -2.39 -18.78 -4.36
C LYS A 205 -1.08 -19.48 -4.02
N PRO A 206 0.06 -18.78 -4.06
CA PRO A 206 1.35 -19.41 -3.83
C PRO A 206 1.43 -20.05 -2.43
N LYS A 207 2.22 -21.10 -2.28
CA LYS A 207 2.46 -21.72 -0.98
C LYS A 207 3.27 -20.78 -0.11
N GLN A 208 2.78 -20.53 1.11
CA GLN A 208 3.41 -19.70 2.11
C GLN A 208 3.42 -20.43 3.46
N THR A 209 4.53 -21.08 3.78
CA THR A 209 4.62 -21.90 4.99
C THR A 209 6.03 -21.91 5.57
N TYR A 210 6.13 -21.84 6.91
CA TYR A 210 7.36 -22.03 7.68
C TYR A 210 7.58 -23.49 8.13
N THR A 211 6.53 -24.29 8.10
CA THR A 211 6.52 -25.68 8.59
C THR A 211 6.41 -26.72 7.46
N ASN A 212 6.56 -26.29 6.20
CA ASN A 212 6.34 -27.12 5.00
C ASN A 212 4.91 -27.73 4.90
N ASP A 213 3.92 -27.15 5.56
CA ASP A 213 2.54 -27.59 5.45
C ASP A 213 2.02 -27.38 4.02
N PRO A 214 1.61 -28.46 3.30
CA PRO A 214 1.15 -28.35 1.93
C PRO A 214 -0.20 -27.63 1.78
N LYS A 215 -0.92 -27.39 2.88
CA LYS A 215 -2.24 -26.73 2.90
C LYS A 215 -2.16 -25.23 3.16
N GLN A 216 -0.99 -24.68 3.48
CA GLN A 216 -0.81 -23.25 3.73
C GLN A 216 -0.54 -22.52 2.42
N PHE A 217 -1.52 -21.71 2.00
CA PHE A 217 -1.45 -20.85 0.81
C PHE A 217 -1.66 -19.41 1.21
N LEU A 218 -1.02 -18.51 0.49
CA LEU A 218 -1.30 -17.08 0.57
C LEU A 218 -2.68 -16.79 -0.03
N PRO A 219 -3.61 -16.24 0.74
CA PRO A 219 -4.95 -15.92 0.24
C PRO A 219 -4.93 -14.81 -0.79
N VAL A 220 -5.86 -14.87 -1.74
CA VAL A 220 -6.09 -13.78 -2.70
C VAL A 220 -6.46 -12.51 -1.95
N ARG A 221 -5.84 -11.39 -2.33
CA ARG A 221 -6.20 -10.05 -1.89
C ARG A 221 -6.99 -9.35 -2.99
N TYR A 222 -8.19 -8.90 -2.67
CA TYR A 222 -9.03 -8.10 -3.53
C TYR A 222 -8.94 -6.64 -3.14
N VAL A 223 -8.83 -5.76 -4.12
CA VAL A 223 -8.73 -4.31 -3.96
C VAL A 223 -9.77 -3.64 -4.84
N ALA A 224 -10.51 -2.68 -4.29
CA ALA A 224 -11.30 -1.72 -5.04
C ALA A 224 -10.88 -0.31 -4.60
N HIS A 225 -10.67 0.59 -5.54
CA HIS A 225 -10.22 1.94 -5.22
C HIS A 225 -10.87 2.97 -6.14
N GLY A 226 -10.89 4.21 -5.66
CA GLY A 226 -11.36 5.32 -6.47
C GLY A 226 -10.74 6.63 -6.04
N SER A 227 -10.69 7.57 -6.97
CA SER A 227 -10.23 8.93 -6.76
C SER A 227 -11.08 9.92 -7.53
N PHE A 228 -11.16 11.11 -6.97
CA PHE A 228 -11.77 12.26 -7.61
C PHE A 228 -10.96 13.50 -7.28
N GLY A 229 -10.58 14.26 -8.30
CA GLY A 229 -9.92 15.54 -8.16
C GLY A 229 -10.67 16.63 -8.93
N ILE A 230 -10.77 17.83 -8.38
CA ILE A 230 -11.42 18.96 -9.01
C ILE A 230 -10.75 20.28 -8.62
N PHE A 231 -10.62 21.19 -9.60
CA PHE A 231 -10.29 22.59 -9.33
C PHE A 231 -11.51 23.33 -8.77
N VAL A 232 -11.29 24.09 -7.69
CA VAL A 232 -12.27 25.00 -7.12
C VAL A 232 -11.70 26.42 -7.18
N GLY A 233 -12.18 27.19 -8.15
CA GLY A 233 -11.59 28.49 -8.46
C GLY A 233 -10.18 28.35 -9.05
N GLU A 234 -9.33 29.35 -8.85
CA GLU A 234 -8.02 29.45 -9.51
C GLU A 234 -6.87 28.82 -8.71
N LYS A 235 -6.98 28.70 -7.38
CA LYS A 235 -5.86 28.32 -6.50
C LYS A 235 -6.10 27.08 -5.64
N ILE A 236 -7.28 26.48 -5.71
CA ILE A 236 -7.65 25.37 -4.83
C ILE A 236 -7.91 24.11 -5.65
N ILE A 237 -7.33 23.01 -5.23
CA ILE A 237 -7.65 21.66 -5.71
C ILE A 237 -8.22 20.87 -4.56
N LEU A 238 -9.35 20.22 -4.80
CA LEU A 238 -9.91 19.22 -3.89
C LEU A 238 -9.62 17.83 -4.46
N ASN A 239 -9.01 16.98 -3.66
CA ASN A 239 -8.77 15.58 -4.00
C ASN A 239 -9.41 14.68 -2.95
N THR A 240 -10.14 13.66 -3.40
CA THR A 240 -10.71 12.63 -2.53
C THR A 240 -10.25 11.26 -3.00
N TYR A 241 -10.09 10.33 -2.05
CA TYR A 241 -9.56 9.00 -2.31
C TYR A 241 -10.22 7.99 -1.41
N GLY A 242 -10.53 6.85 -1.98
CA GLY A 242 -11.06 5.72 -1.25
C GLY A 242 -10.41 4.41 -1.70
N ILE A 243 -10.21 3.51 -0.74
CA ILE A 243 -9.76 2.14 -0.99
C ILE A 243 -10.53 1.18 -0.11
N TYR A 244 -10.89 0.03 -0.67
CA TYR A 244 -11.39 -1.13 0.04
C TYR A 244 -10.49 -2.31 -0.25
N GLN A 245 -10.09 -3.04 0.78
CA GLN A 245 -9.30 -4.26 0.63
C GLN A 245 -9.89 -5.39 1.45
N ALA A 246 -9.82 -6.60 0.89
CA ALA A 246 -10.24 -7.83 1.54
C ALA A 246 -9.19 -8.93 1.30
N GLN A 247 -8.69 -9.53 2.39
CA GLN A 247 -7.74 -10.64 2.38
C GLN A 247 -7.90 -11.50 3.63
N SER A 248 -7.82 -12.82 3.52
CA SER A 248 -7.81 -13.73 4.66
C SER A 248 -9.05 -13.66 5.56
N GLY A 249 -10.21 -13.29 5.02
CA GLY A 249 -11.44 -13.14 5.80
C GLY A 249 -11.52 -11.84 6.62
N THR A 250 -10.55 -10.95 6.49
CA THR A 250 -10.59 -9.60 7.03
C THR A 250 -10.73 -8.58 5.91
N ASN A 251 -11.36 -7.46 6.24
CA ASN A 251 -11.50 -6.35 5.32
C ASN A 251 -11.33 -5.01 6.03
N TYR A 252 -10.92 -4.02 5.27
CA TYR A 252 -10.92 -2.64 5.71
C TYR A 252 -11.22 -1.70 4.54
N PHE A 253 -11.63 -0.49 4.86
CA PHE A 253 -11.63 0.61 3.93
C PHE A 253 -10.91 1.82 4.52
N SER A 254 -10.32 2.62 3.66
CA SER A 254 -9.83 3.95 3.99
C SER A 254 -10.41 4.95 3.00
N ILE A 255 -10.91 6.06 3.51
CA ILE A 255 -11.50 7.14 2.71
C ILE A 255 -11.10 8.48 3.30
N GLY A 256 -10.87 9.45 2.44
CA GLY A 256 -10.52 10.79 2.87
C GLY A 256 -10.25 11.71 1.69
N GLY A 257 -9.77 12.90 2.02
CA GLY A 257 -9.44 13.89 1.01
C GLY A 257 -8.43 14.92 1.51
N ALA A 258 -7.93 15.70 0.57
CA ALA A 258 -7.02 16.78 0.81
C ALA A 258 -7.39 18.01 -0.02
N VAL A 259 -7.09 19.17 0.55
CA VAL A 259 -7.12 20.46 -0.13
C VAL A 259 -5.69 20.82 -0.49
N GLY A 260 -5.45 21.07 -1.77
CA GLY A 260 -4.22 21.66 -2.29
C GLY A 260 -4.42 23.15 -2.55
N TYR A 261 -3.47 23.96 -2.08
CA TYR A 261 -3.47 25.41 -2.29
C TYR A 261 -2.22 25.82 -3.06
N TYR A 262 -2.40 26.46 -4.22
CA TYR A 262 -1.32 27.05 -5.00
C TYR A 262 -0.82 28.35 -4.34
N LEU A 263 0.45 28.38 -4.02
CA LEU A 263 1.11 29.60 -3.49
C LEU A 263 1.54 30.55 -4.61
N SER A 264 1.80 30.02 -5.81
CA SER A 264 2.15 30.80 -7.00
C SER A 264 0.89 31.27 -7.74
N ASP A 265 1.00 32.36 -8.49
CA ASP A 265 -0.08 32.78 -9.38
C ASP A 265 -0.13 31.88 -10.62
N ILE A 266 -1.32 31.36 -10.91
CA ILE A 266 -1.55 30.39 -12.02
C ILE A 266 -1.25 31.03 -13.40
N SER A 267 -1.11 32.36 -13.48
CA SER A 267 -0.78 33.09 -14.72
C SER A 267 0.60 32.71 -15.31
N ASP A 268 1.53 32.26 -14.50
CA ASP A 268 2.86 31.77 -14.90
C ASP A 268 2.91 30.25 -15.04
N LYS A 269 1.81 29.64 -15.49
CA LYS A 269 1.66 28.18 -15.64
C LYS A 269 2.93 27.53 -16.19
N GLY A 270 3.66 26.84 -15.31
CA GLY A 270 4.51 25.78 -15.80
C GLY A 270 5.93 25.64 -15.28
N GLN A 271 6.47 26.42 -14.35
CA GLN A 271 7.84 26.14 -13.93
C GLN A 271 8.12 26.09 -12.42
N ASP A 272 7.40 26.81 -11.58
CA ASP A 272 7.76 26.96 -10.16
C ASP A 272 6.55 26.82 -9.19
N ASP A 273 5.53 26.06 -9.59
CA ASP A 273 4.33 25.90 -8.77
C ASP A 273 4.66 25.23 -7.43
N VAL A 274 4.36 25.93 -6.36
CA VAL A 274 4.39 25.41 -4.99
C VAL A 274 2.96 25.15 -4.56
N ILE A 275 2.65 23.89 -4.22
CA ILE A 275 1.31 23.49 -3.75
C ILE A 275 1.46 22.96 -2.33
N LEU A 276 0.78 23.60 -1.39
CA LEU A 276 0.61 23.08 -0.03
C LEU A 276 -0.66 22.22 0.01
N ASN A 277 -0.54 21.04 0.57
CA ASN A 277 -1.63 20.10 0.69
C ASN A 277 -1.91 19.79 2.16
N ALA A 278 -3.16 19.84 2.56
CA ALA A 278 -3.62 19.40 3.88
C ALA A 278 -4.81 18.47 3.71
N GLY A 279 -4.81 17.36 4.42
CA GLY A 279 -5.83 16.34 4.26
C GLY A 279 -6.12 15.53 5.49
N LEU A 280 -7.18 14.73 5.42
CA LEU A 280 -7.61 13.85 6.48
C LEU A 280 -8.20 12.58 5.89
N TRP A 281 -7.74 11.42 6.40
CA TRP A 281 -8.28 10.11 6.05
C TRP A 281 -8.82 9.40 7.28
N TYR A 282 -9.82 8.60 7.08
CA TYR A 282 -10.32 7.65 8.05
C TYR A 282 -10.04 6.24 7.58
N TRP A 283 -9.25 5.50 8.32
CA TRP A 283 -9.01 4.08 8.14
C TRP A 283 -9.92 3.30 9.09
N SER A 284 -10.84 2.52 8.54
CA SER A 284 -11.87 1.82 9.29
C SER A 284 -11.28 1.00 10.44
N LYS A 285 -11.84 1.19 11.65
CA LYS A 285 -11.47 0.48 12.88
C LYS A 285 -10.00 0.63 13.31
N ASN A 286 -9.22 1.51 12.69
CA ASN A 286 -7.80 1.67 12.97
C ASN A 286 -7.44 3.10 13.38
N ALA A 287 -7.53 4.08 12.49
CA ALA A 287 -7.00 5.42 12.74
C ALA A 287 -7.74 6.52 11.97
N VAL A 288 -7.60 7.74 12.48
CA VAL A 288 -7.78 8.99 11.74
C VAL A 288 -6.40 9.51 11.39
N ILE A 289 -6.18 9.91 10.14
CA ILE A 289 -4.86 10.14 9.56
C ILE A 289 -4.79 11.54 8.99
N PRO A 290 -4.33 12.54 9.74
CA PRO A 290 -3.94 13.84 9.19
C PRO A 290 -2.77 13.69 8.22
N TYR A 291 -2.82 14.46 7.14
CA TYR A 291 -1.82 14.51 6.07
C TYR A 291 -1.39 15.95 5.82
N LEU A 292 -0.10 16.12 5.63
CA LEU A 292 0.51 17.34 5.11
C LEU A 292 1.38 16.98 3.90
N GLY A 293 1.30 17.77 2.86
CA GLY A 293 2.08 17.58 1.65
C GLY A 293 2.60 18.88 1.07
N LEU A 294 3.73 18.82 0.44
CA LEU A 294 4.35 19.89 -0.32
C LEU A 294 4.70 19.37 -1.71
N ALA A 295 4.15 19.98 -2.74
CA ALA A 295 4.59 19.75 -4.10
C ALA A 295 5.34 20.98 -4.62
N TYR A 296 6.47 20.74 -5.26
CA TYR A 296 7.31 21.77 -5.89
C TYR A 296 7.89 21.22 -7.18
N LYS A 297 7.53 21.83 -8.30
CA LYS A 297 7.95 21.35 -9.62
C LYS A 297 7.56 19.86 -9.83
N ASN A 298 8.56 19.05 -10.01
CA ASN A 298 8.44 17.61 -10.27
C ASN A 298 8.46 16.76 -9.00
N PHE A 299 8.61 17.39 -7.84
CA PHE A 299 8.78 16.72 -6.55
C PHE A 299 7.56 16.91 -5.67
N GLN A 300 7.23 15.88 -4.92
CA GLN A 300 6.19 15.95 -3.90
C GLN A 300 6.63 15.18 -2.66
N PHE A 301 6.42 15.78 -1.51
CA PHE A 301 6.65 15.20 -0.20
C PHE A 301 5.30 15.07 0.53
N GLY A 302 5.12 13.98 1.24
CA GLY A 302 3.95 13.74 2.07
C GLY A 302 4.35 13.22 3.44
N LEU A 303 3.63 13.68 4.46
CA LEU A 303 3.77 13.26 5.86
C LEU A 303 2.40 12.92 6.41
N THR A 304 2.28 11.76 7.07
CA THR A 304 1.09 11.41 7.85
C THR A 304 1.46 10.96 9.26
N TYR A 305 0.47 11.12 10.15
CA TYR A 305 0.51 10.58 11.49
C TYR A 305 -0.82 9.89 11.80
N ASP A 306 -0.80 8.62 12.20
CA ASP A 306 -2.02 7.87 12.48
C ASP A 306 -2.46 8.10 13.93
N LEU A 307 -3.58 8.79 14.11
CA LEU A 307 -4.28 8.91 15.38
C LEU A 307 -5.12 7.65 15.59
N THR A 308 -4.60 6.71 16.37
CA THR A 308 -5.24 5.40 16.59
C THR A 308 -6.58 5.55 17.30
N VAL A 309 -7.66 5.04 16.70
CA VAL A 309 -9.02 4.99 17.28
C VAL A 309 -9.45 3.58 17.66
N SER A 310 -8.64 2.58 17.37
CA SER A 310 -8.89 1.18 17.74
C SER A 310 -8.65 0.93 19.23
N LYS A 311 -9.04 -0.26 19.71
CA LYS A 311 -8.78 -0.70 21.10
C LYS A 311 -7.29 -0.68 21.48
N LEU A 312 -6.39 -0.67 20.51
CA LEU A 312 -4.94 -0.55 20.75
C LEU A 312 -4.57 0.79 21.43
N ASN A 313 -5.42 1.82 21.31
CA ASN A 313 -5.24 3.09 22.03
C ASN A 313 -5.39 2.97 23.56
N GLN A 314 -5.88 1.80 24.06
CA GLN A 314 -5.95 1.49 25.50
C GLN A 314 -4.67 0.88 26.05
N ALA A 315 -3.65 0.63 25.22
CA ALA A 315 -2.35 0.12 25.66
C ALA A 315 -1.67 1.15 26.58
N PRO A 316 -0.89 0.70 27.60
CA PRO A 316 -0.17 1.59 28.52
C PRO A 316 0.72 2.60 27.79
N SER A 317 1.35 2.19 26.70
CA SER A 317 2.05 3.08 25.76
C SER A 317 1.21 3.23 24.50
N LYS A 318 0.77 4.45 24.20
CA LYS A 318 -0.06 4.72 23.02
C LYS A 318 0.74 4.46 21.75
N PRO A 319 0.16 3.75 20.78
CA PRO A 319 0.82 3.49 19.51
C PRO A 319 0.98 4.78 18.70
N LYS A 320 2.17 4.99 18.17
CA LYS A 320 2.49 6.08 17.24
C LYS A 320 2.83 5.47 15.89
N THR A 321 2.28 6.03 14.83
CA THR A 321 2.57 5.59 13.46
C THR A 321 2.84 6.81 12.61
N PHE A 322 3.97 6.79 11.92
CA PHE A 322 4.39 7.85 11.00
C PHE A 322 4.62 7.26 9.62
N GLU A 323 4.31 8.04 8.60
CA GLU A 323 4.63 7.68 7.23
C GLU A 323 5.10 8.90 6.45
N LEU A 324 6.19 8.70 5.71
CA LEU A 324 6.77 9.67 4.79
C LEU A 324 6.65 9.13 3.37
N SER A 325 6.30 9.99 2.44
CA SER A 325 6.35 9.70 1.00
C SER A 325 7.14 10.75 0.24
N PHE A 326 7.79 10.30 -0.81
CA PHE A 326 8.48 11.12 -1.79
C PHE A 326 8.10 10.66 -3.18
N ILE A 327 7.68 11.58 -4.03
CA ILE A 327 7.32 11.34 -5.42
C ILE A 327 8.15 12.28 -6.30
N MET A 328 8.78 11.73 -7.31
CA MET A 328 9.43 12.47 -8.39
C MET A 328 8.83 12.01 -9.71
N ARG A 329 8.45 12.95 -10.57
CA ARG A 329 7.83 12.65 -11.87
C ARG A 329 8.45 13.49 -12.98
N SER A 330 8.33 13.04 -14.22
CA SER A 330 8.73 13.85 -15.36
C SER A 330 7.80 15.06 -15.49
N LYS A 331 8.29 16.10 -16.18
CA LYS A 331 7.45 17.28 -16.46
C LYS A 331 6.19 16.87 -17.20
N GLU A 332 5.08 17.48 -16.83
CA GLU A 332 3.82 17.33 -17.56
C GLU A 332 3.95 17.89 -18.97
N ARG A 333 3.45 17.15 -19.95
CA ARG A 333 3.47 17.59 -21.35
C ARG A 333 2.27 18.48 -21.71
N ILE A 334 1.19 18.39 -20.93
CA ILE A 334 -0.07 19.10 -21.17
C ILE A 334 -0.27 20.07 -20.02
N LYS A 335 -0.37 21.36 -20.35
CA LYS A 335 -0.44 22.48 -19.39
C LYS A 335 -1.73 22.57 -18.56
N ASP A 336 -2.77 21.78 -18.88
CA ASP A 336 -4.13 22.01 -18.38
C ASP A 336 -4.72 20.79 -17.62
N ILE A 337 -3.88 19.86 -17.15
CA ILE A 337 -4.35 18.71 -16.37
C ILE A 337 -4.21 19.00 -14.88
N ILE A 338 -5.24 18.67 -14.11
CA ILE A 338 -5.25 18.76 -12.66
C ILE A 338 -4.12 17.88 -12.08
N PRO A 339 -3.17 18.43 -11.33
CA PRO A 339 -2.18 17.62 -10.66
C PRO A 339 -2.86 16.77 -9.59
N CYS A 340 -2.94 15.49 -9.84
CA CYS A 340 -3.32 14.49 -8.86
C CYS A 340 -2.13 14.06 -8.04
N PHE A 341 -2.35 13.72 -6.79
CA PHE A 341 -1.26 13.27 -5.90
C PHE A 341 -0.51 12.05 -6.40
N TRP A 342 -1.11 11.22 -7.22
CA TRP A 342 -0.47 10.00 -7.76
C TRP A 342 -0.27 10.02 -9.29
N LYS A 343 -0.79 11.00 -9.99
CA LYS A 343 -0.57 11.12 -11.44
C LYS A 343 0.63 11.96 -11.77
#